data_eb7f50e7d2cc6db22d0e62c91a1e7ca7
#
_entry.id   eb7f50e7d2cc6db22d0e62c91a1e7ca7
#
_cell.length_a   1.000
_cell.length_b   1.000
_cell.length_c   1.000
_cell.angle_alpha   90.00
_cell.angle_beta   90.00
_cell.angle_gamma   90.00
#
_symmetry.space_group_name_H-M   'P 1'
#
loop_
_entity.id
_entity.type
_entity.pdbx_description
1 polymer ?
#
loop_
_entity_poly.entity_id
_entity_poly.type
_entity_poly.pdbx_seq_one_letter_code
_entity_poly.pdbx_strand_id
1 'polypeptide(L)'
;VAAAIMVYFQLVIDFGFLLSATEEVSRRRNDRTTVSRILSAVTINKLFLAAASGVVLLILCRTISAWTPDTGFYFLYFAATVLTSLMPDYLYRGLEKMTAITVRSVLIKAFFTVAIFFFLKTPDDYYVVPILNIIGNGAALLGVYFHLYRRLGLWFARISVQDVWS
;
A
#
# COMPACT_ATOMS: atom_id res chain seq x y z
N VAL A 1 -0.57 -1.56 20.11
CA VAL A 1 0.43 -0.49 19.92
C VAL A 1 1.03 -0.53 18.53
N ALA A 2 1.57 -1.67 18.04
CA ALA A 2 2.21 -1.77 16.73
C ALA A 2 1.30 -1.29 15.57
N ALA A 3 0.06 -1.78 15.50
CA ALA A 3 -0.89 -1.39 14.45
C ALA A 3 -1.17 0.13 14.42
N ALA A 4 -1.24 0.78 15.59
CA ALA A 4 -1.45 2.22 15.67
C ALA A 4 -0.25 3.00 15.10
N ILE A 5 0.96 2.56 15.38
CA ILE A 5 2.18 3.17 14.85
C ILE A 5 2.23 3.03 13.32
N MET A 6 1.83 1.88 12.80
CA MET A 6 1.80 1.64 11.36
C MET A 6 0.82 2.55 10.62
N VAL A 7 -0.27 2.97 11.26
CA VAL A 7 -1.20 3.96 10.68
C VAL A 7 -0.49 5.30 10.45
N TYR A 8 0.36 5.75 11.37
CA TYR A 8 1.14 6.98 11.15
C TYR A 8 2.14 6.84 10.00
N PHE A 9 2.84 5.71 9.90
CA PHE A 9 3.71 5.46 8.75
C PHE A 9 2.93 5.42 7.45
N GLN A 10 1.75 4.80 7.44
CA GLN A 10 0.87 4.80 6.27
C GLN A 10 0.46 6.21 5.86
N LEU A 11 0.10 7.08 6.82
CA LEU A 11 -0.23 8.47 6.54
C LEU A 11 0.94 9.24 5.92
N VAL A 12 2.17 8.97 6.37
CA VAL A 12 3.38 9.57 5.79
C VAL A 12 3.61 9.07 4.37
N ILE A 13 3.49 7.78 4.12
CA ILE A 13 3.68 7.19 2.79
C ILE A 13 2.60 7.67 1.80
N ASP A 14 1.36 7.80 2.27
CA ASP A 14 0.23 8.23 1.44
C ASP A 14 0.14 9.76 1.27
N PHE A 15 0.83 10.53 2.06
CA PHE A 15 0.98 12.00 2.14
C PHE A 15 0.28 12.82 1.04
N GLY A 16 -1.04 12.86 1.08
CA GLY A 16 -1.82 13.67 0.13
C GLY A 16 -1.99 13.10 -1.29
N PHE A 17 -1.24 12.06 -1.67
CA PHE A 17 -1.36 11.44 -3.00
C PHE A 17 -2.76 10.94 -3.31
N LEU A 18 -3.53 10.56 -2.28
CA LEU A 18 -4.90 10.13 -2.47
C LEU A 18 -5.78 11.24 -3.07
N LEU A 19 -5.56 12.49 -2.69
CA LEU A 19 -6.35 13.64 -3.17
C LEU A 19 -5.76 14.21 -4.46
N SER A 20 -4.47 14.61 -4.44
CA SER A 20 -3.81 15.25 -5.58
C SER A 20 -3.77 14.36 -6.82
N ALA A 21 -3.35 13.09 -6.66
CA ALA A 21 -3.31 12.16 -7.78
C ALA A 21 -4.70 11.76 -8.26
N THR A 22 -5.72 11.69 -7.39
CA THR A 22 -7.10 11.45 -7.81
C THR A 22 -7.61 12.57 -8.69
N GLU A 23 -7.37 13.83 -8.32
CA GLU A 23 -7.76 15.01 -9.10
C GLU A 23 -7.08 15.01 -10.47
N GLU A 24 -5.77 14.78 -10.52
CA GLU A 24 -5.02 14.78 -11.76
C GLU A 24 -5.46 13.63 -12.70
N VAL A 25 -5.69 12.44 -12.18
CA VAL A 25 -6.24 11.30 -12.93
C VAL A 25 -7.64 11.62 -13.46
N SER A 26 -8.49 12.25 -12.65
CA SER A 26 -9.85 12.62 -13.06
C SER A 26 -9.85 13.63 -14.21
N ARG A 27 -8.96 14.62 -14.17
CA ARG A 27 -8.81 15.63 -15.23
C ARG A 27 -8.32 15.01 -16.55
N ARG A 28 -7.46 13.98 -16.48
CA ARG A 28 -6.79 13.37 -17.64
C ARG A 28 -7.23 11.93 -17.92
N ARG A 29 -8.42 11.54 -17.46
CA ARG A 29 -8.93 10.15 -17.54
C ARG A 29 -8.98 9.55 -18.96
N ASN A 30 -9.03 10.39 -19.99
CA ASN A 30 -9.08 9.96 -21.38
C ASN A 30 -7.68 9.78 -22.01
N ASP A 31 -6.63 10.25 -21.35
CA ASP A 31 -5.24 10.11 -21.82
C ASP A 31 -4.52 9.03 -21.00
N ARG A 32 -4.51 7.82 -21.59
CA ARG A 32 -3.87 6.65 -20.96
C ARG A 32 -2.38 6.81 -20.72
N THR A 33 -1.69 7.56 -21.58
CA THR A 33 -0.24 7.80 -21.45
C THR A 33 0.06 8.68 -20.25
N THR A 34 -0.68 9.75 -20.07
CA THR A 34 -0.54 10.62 -18.92
C THR A 34 -0.94 9.91 -17.62
N VAL A 35 -2.05 9.16 -17.62
CA VAL A 35 -2.46 8.35 -16.45
C VAL A 35 -1.39 7.30 -16.08
N SER A 36 -0.74 6.66 -17.05
CA SER A 36 0.37 5.72 -16.81
C SER A 36 1.59 6.40 -16.20
N ARG A 37 1.90 7.65 -16.62
CA ARG A 37 2.98 8.45 -16.01
C ARG A 37 2.65 8.80 -14.55
N ILE A 38 1.44 9.25 -14.27
CA ILE A 38 0.97 9.54 -12.91
C ILE A 38 1.10 8.29 -12.03
N LEU A 39 0.64 7.13 -12.53
CA LEU A 39 0.76 5.85 -11.82
C LEU A 39 2.21 5.56 -11.42
N SER A 40 3.12 5.70 -12.38
CA SER A 40 4.53 5.43 -12.14
C SER A 40 5.17 6.45 -11.19
N ALA A 41 4.90 7.76 -11.36
CA ALA A 41 5.43 8.83 -10.51
C ALA A 41 4.98 8.66 -9.06
N VAL A 42 3.68 8.44 -8.83
CA VAL A 42 3.14 8.25 -7.48
C VAL A 42 3.70 6.98 -6.83
N THR A 43 3.83 5.88 -7.59
CA THR A 43 4.39 4.63 -7.06
C THR A 43 5.84 4.81 -6.63
N ILE A 44 6.67 5.51 -7.42
CA ILE A 44 8.07 5.79 -7.06
C ILE A 44 8.16 6.70 -5.84
N ASN A 45 7.34 7.76 -5.77
CA ASN A 45 7.32 8.64 -4.60
C ASN A 45 6.91 7.89 -3.32
N LYS A 46 5.90 7.02 -3.42
CA LYS A 46 5.48 6.17 -2.29
C LYS A 46 6.58 5.20 -1.87
N LEU A 47 7.30 4.60 -2.82
CA LEU A 47 8.44 3.72 -2.51
C LEU A 47 9.58 4.49 -1.83
N PHE A 48 9.85 5.71 -2.26
CA PHE A 48 10.85 6.56 -1.62
C PHE A 48 10.44 6.91 -0.17
N LEU A 49 9.19 7.34 0.04
CA LEU A 49 8.68 7.61 1.38
C LEU A 49 8.62 6.34 2.25
N ALA A 50 8.30 5.19 1.68
CA ALA A 50 8.35 3.91 2.38
C ALA A 50 9.77 3.57 2.82
N ALA A 51 10.77 3.76 1.95
CA ALA A 51 12.18 3.54 2.30
C ALA A 51 12.63 4.48 3.44
N ALA A 52 12.31 5.77 3.35
CA ALA A 52 12.60 6.74 4.40
C ALA A 52 11.92 6.37 5.73
N SER A 53 10.63 6.00 5.67
CA SER A 53 9.87 5.54 6.84
C SER A 53 10.45 4.25 7.44
N GLY A 54 10.94 3.34 6.61
CA GLY A 54 11.61 2.11 7.05
C GLY A 54 12.91 2.39 7.82
N VAL A 55 13.69 3.38 7.38
CA VAL A 55 14.89 3.84 8.10
C VAL A 55 14.51 4.44 9.45
N VAL A 56 13.46 5.27 9.50
CA VAL A 56 12.96 5.83 10.77
C VAL A 56 12.50 4.71 11.71
N LEU A 57 11.76 3.73 11.21
CA LEU A 57 11.34 2.57 12.00
C LEU A 57 12.54 1.80 12.56
N LEU A 58 13.59 1.60 11.76
CA LEU A 58 14.81 0.92 12.18
C LEU A 58 15.50 1.70 13.33
N ILE A 59 15.59 3.02 13.21
CA ILE A 59 16.15 3.87 14.26
C ILE A 59 15.31 3.75 15.54
N LEU A 60 13.98 3.81 15.43
CA LEU A 60 13.08 3.67 16.58
C LEU A 60 13.24 2.32 17.26
N CYS A 61 13.30 1.23 16.52
CA CYS A 61 13.53 -0.12 17.06
C CYS A 61 14.89 -0.27 17.76
N ARG A 62 15.90 0.50 17.33
CA ARG A 62 17.23 0.53 17.98
C ARG A 62 17.29 1.42 19.22
N THR A 63 16.51 2.50 19.25
CA THR A 63 16.53 3.50 20.32
C THR A 63 15.63 3.09 21.48
N ILE A 64 14.48 2.45 21.18
CA ILE A 64 13.51 2.04 22.18
C ILE A 64 13.79 0.59 22.58
N SER A 65 14.39 0.38 23.74
CA SER A 65 14.78 -0.95 24.23
C SER A 65 13.60 -1.92 24.36
N ALA A 66 12.39 -1.41 24.61
CA ALA A 66 11.17 -2.22 24.67
C ALA A 66 10.76 -2.82 23.31
N TRP A 67 11.26 -2.31 22.18
CA TRP A 67 10.92 -2.77 20.81
C TRP A 67 11.99 -3.69 20.22
N THR A 68 13.17 -3.70 20.82
CA THR A 68 14.31 -4.48 20.35
C THR A 68 14.02 -5.98 20.23
N PRO A 69 13.30 -6.63 21.20
CA PRO A 69 12.99 -8.06 21.10
C PRO A 69 12.05 -8.39 19.93
N ASP A 70 11.15 -7.47 19.59
CA ASP A 70 10.08 -7.67 18.60
C ASP A 70 10.33 -6.93 17.27
N THR A 71 11.57 -6.57 16.99
CA THR A 71 11.94 -5.83 15.77
C THR A 71 11.41 -6.52 14.50
N GLY A 72 11.49 -7.85 14.42
CA GLY A 72 10.96 -8.63 13.29
C GLY A 72 9.45 -8.46 13.10
N PHE A 73 8.71 -8.42 14.19
CA PHE A 73 7.25 -8.20 14.17
C PHE A 73 6.89 -6.81 13.65
N TYR A 74 7.60 -5.76 14.07
CA TYR A 74 7.39 -4.40 13.57
C TYR A 74 7.70 -4.29 12.08
N PHE A 75 8.77 -4.93 11.60
CA PHE A 75 9.12 -4.94 10.17
C PHE A 75 8.12 -5.72 9.32
N LEU A 76 7.57 -6.84 9.80
CA LEU A 76 6.51 -7.57 9.12
C LEU A 76 5.24 -6.71 9.00
N TYR A 77 4.84 -6.03 10.07
CA TYR A 77 3.71 -5.10 10.03
C TYR A 77 3.96 -3.92 9.08
N PHE A 78 5.18 -3.39 9.09
CA PHE A 78 5.59 -2.33 8.18
C PHE A 78 5.53 -2.77 6.71
N ALA A 79 6.01 -3.96 6.39
CA ALA A 79 5.92 -4.53 5.05
C ALA A 79 4.45 -4.64 4.58
N ALA A 80 3.55 -5.12 5.45
CA ALA A 80 2.12 -5.16 5.17
C ALA A 80 1.55 -3.75 4.91
N THR A 81 1.97 -2.76 5.68
CA THR A 81 1.55 -1.35 5.53
C THR A 81 2.03 -0.77 4.19
N VAL A 82 3.28 -1.02 3.81
CA VAL A 82 3.81 -0.60 2.51
C VAL A 82 3.02 -1.21 1.37
N LEU A 83 2.71 -2.51 1.41
CA LEU A 83 1.88 -3.18 0.40
C LEU A 83 0.49 -2.54 0.28
N THR A 84 -0.11 -2.17 1.41
CA THR A 84 -1.40 -1.47 1.43
C THR A 84 -1.30 -0.08 0.81
N SER A 85 -0.28 0.69 1.16
CA SER A 85 -0.05 2.05 0.62
C SER A 85 0.28 2.04 -0.88
N LEU A 86 0.93 0.99 -1.40
CA LEU A 86 1.22 0.86 -2.83
C LEU A 86 -0.04 0.60 -3.67
N MET A 87 -1.18 0.35 -3.07
CA MET A 87 -2.42 0.19 -3.83
C MET A 87 -2.84 1.50 -4.52
N PRO A 88 -3.14 1.47 -5.83
CA PRO A 88 -3.47 2.66 -6.59
C PRO A 88 -4.96 3.05 -6.45
N ASP A 89 -5.44 3.24 -5.22
CA ASP A 89 -6.83 3.60 -4.94
C ASP A 89 -7.21 4.96 -5.53
N TYR A 90 -6.27 5.90 -5.56
CA TYR A 90 -6.42 7.19 -6.21
C TYR A 90 -6.76 7.07 -7.71
N LEU A 91 -6.19 6.06 -8.38
CA LEU A 91 -6.43 5.80 -9.79
C LEU A 91 -7.89 5.35 -10.03
N TYR A 92 -8.36 4.39 -9.24
CA TYR A 92 -9.73 3.90 -9.35
C TYR A 92 -10.76 4.99 -8.97
N ARG A 93 -10.43 5.86 -8.01
CA ARG A 93 -11.24 7.02 -7.65
C ARG A 93 -11.29 8.03 -8.79
N GLY A 94 -10.14 8.40 -9.37
CA GLY A 94 -10.06 9.33 -10.49
C GLY A 94 -10.74 8.81 -11.76
N LEU A 95 -10.76 7.48 -11.97
CA LEU A 95 -11.48 6.83 -13.07
C LEU A 95 -12.96 6.54 -12.76
N GLU A 96 -13.47 6.98 -11.60
CA GLU A 96 -14.85 6.75 -11.14
C GLU A 96 -15.24 5.26 -11.03
N LYS A 97 -14.26 4.37 -10.84
CA LYS A 97 -14.45 2.92 -10.71
C LYS A 97 -14.44 2.46 -9.24
N MET A 98 -15.26 3.12 -8.41
CA MET A 98 -15.33 2.88 -6.96
C MET A 98 -15.71 1.44 -6.59
N THR A 99 -16.53 0.78 -7.40
CA THR A 99 -16.96 -0.60 -7.17
C THR A 99 -15.78 -1.57 -7.04
N ALA A 100 -14.72 -1.36 -7.85
CA ALA A 100 -13.52 -2.20 -7.78
C ALA A 100 -12.81 -2.12 -6.42
N ILE A 101 -12.74 -0.91 -5.83
CA ILE A 101 -12.16 -0.69 -4.50
C ILE A 101 -13.00 -1.41 -3.44
N THR A 102 -14.33 -1.24 -3.51
CA THR A 102 -15.26 -1.83 -2.53
C THR A 102 -15.21 -3.34 -2.56
N VAL A 103 -15.34 -3.96 -3.73
CA VAL A 103 -15.29 -5.42 -3.89
C VAL A 103 -13.96 -5.97 -3.38
N ARG A 104 -12.84 -5.35 -3.75
CA ARG A 104 -11.51 -5.75 -3.27
C ARG A 104 -11.43 -5.67 -1.74
N SER A 105 -11.86 -4.55 -1.15
CA SER A 105 -11.80 -4.34 0.31
C SER A 105 -12.65 -5.37 1.07
N VAL A 106 -13.83 -5.70 0.55
CA VAL A 106 -14.70 -6.73 1.14
C VAL A 106 -14.05 -8.09 1.05
N LEU A 107 -13.48 -8.46 -0.10
CA LEU A 107 -12.80 -9.75 -0.29
C LEU A 107 -11.59 -9.90 0.63
N ILE A 108 -10.77 -8.86 0.77
CA ILE A 108 -9.62 -8.88 1.67
C ILE A 108 -10.09 -9.05 3.11
N LYS A 109 -11.09 -8.28 3.56
CA LYS A 109 -11.63 -8.37 4.92
C LYS A 109 -12.24 -9.74 5.19
N ALA A 110 -13.01 -10.30 4.26
CA ALA A 110 -13.57 -11.63 4.37
C ALA A 110 -12.47 -12.69 4.48
N PHE A 111 -11.46 -12.62 3.64
CA PHE A 111 -10.28 -13.49 3.72
C PHE A 111 -9.61 -13.40 5.09
N PHE A 112 -9.37 -12.18 5.60
CA PHE A 112 -8.77 -11.99 6.92
C PHE A 112 -9.62 -12.60 8.03
N THR A 113 -10.93 -12.36 8.03
CA THR A 113 -11.82 -12.90 9.05
C THR A 113 -11.76 -14.42 9.09
N VAL A 114 -11.84 -15.07 7.94
CA VAL A 114 -11.77 -16.53 7.84
C VAL A 114 -10.38 -17.03 8.25
N ALA A 115 -9.31 -16.41 7.74
CA ALA A 115 -7.94 -16.84 8.02
C ALA A 115 -7.59 -16.70 9.50
N ILE A 116 -7.97 -15.61 10.17
CA ILE A 116 -7.75 -15.42 11.60
C ILE A 116 -8.43 -16.54 12.39
N PHE A 117 -9.66 -16.90 12.06
CA PHE A 117 -10.41 -17.96 12.74
C PHE A 117 -9.73 -19.33 12.65
N PHE A 118 -9.07 -19.62 11.52
CA PHE A 118 -8.40 -20.89 11.31
C PHE A 118 -6.98 -20.95 11.87
N PHE A 119 -6.24 -19.84 11.81
CA PHE A 119 -4.80 -19.78 12.10
C PHE A 119 -4.47 -19.22 13.49
N LEU A 120 -5.32 -18.34 14.06
CA LEU A 120 -5.07 -17.75 15.37
C LEU A 120 -5.71 -18.62 16.46
N LYS A 121 -4.96 -19.55 17.02
CA LYS A 121 -5.46 -20.47 18.07
C LYS A 121 -4.86 -20.17 19.44
N THR A 122 -3.66 -19.62 19.49
CA THR A 122 -2.94 -19.34 20.73
C THR A 122 -2.47 -17.89 20.79
N PRO A 123 -2.27 -17.32 22.01
CA PRO A 123 -1.73 -15.95 22.14
C PRO A 123 -0.32 -15.77 21.54
N ASP A 124 0.42 -16.87 21.38
CA ASP A 124 1.78 -16.85 20.81
C ASP A 124 1.79 -16.72 19.28
N ASP A 125 0.63 -16.90 18.63
CA ASP A 125 0.46 -16.82 17.18
C ASP A 125 0.38 -15.37 16.64
N TYR A 126 0.80 -14.37 17.43
CA TYR A 126 0.67 -12.95 17.05
C TYR A 126 1.44 -12.58 15.76
N TYR A 127 2.47 -13.33 15.40
CA TYR A 127 3.18 -13.17 14.11
C TYR A 127 2.34 -13.55 12.88
N VAL A 128 1.32 -14.38 13.07
CA VAL A 128 0.42 -14.83 11.99
C VAL A 128 -0.35 -13.64 11.41
N VAL A 129 -0.72 -12.66 12.23
CA VAL A 129 -1.50 -11.49 11.80
C VAL A 129 -0.77 -10.67 10.73
N PRO A 130 0.47 -10.19 10.92
CA PRO A 130 1.16 -9.45 9.87
C PRO A 130 1.49 -10.30 8.64
N ILE A 131 1.75 -11.60 8.80
CA ILE A 131 1.99 -12.52 7.68
C ILE A 131 0.73 -12.65 6.81
N LEU A 132 -0.43 -12.86 7.41
CA LEU A 132 -1.71 -12.89 6.69
C LEU A 132 -1.99 -11.56 5.98
N ASN A 133 -1.66 -10.44 6.64
CA ASN A 133 -1.76 -9.11 6.02
C ASN A 133 -0.87 -8.98 4.78
N ILE A 134 0.37 -9.45 4.82
CA ILE A 134 1.28 -9.46 3.68
C ILE A 134 0.71 -10.31 2.54
N ILE A 135 0.24 -11.51 2.84
CA ILE A 135 -0.34 -12.42 1.84
C ILE A 135 -1.59 -11.82 1.21
N GLY A 136 -2.53 -11.34 2.03
CA GLY A 136 -3.81 -10.79 1.54
C GLY A 136 -3.62 -9.51 0.73
N ASN A 137 -2.84 -8.55 1.25
CA ASN A 137 -2.58 -7.30 0.55
C ASN A 137 -1.65 -7.49 -0.65
N GLY A 138 -0.69 -8.41 -0.57
CA GLY A 138 0.19 -8.76 -1.69
C GLY A 138 -0.59 -9.39 -2.84
N ALA A 139 -1.45 -10.36 -2.57
CA ALA A 139 -2.31 -10.97 -3.57
C ALA A 139 -3.27 -9.93 -4.19
N ALA A 140 -3.85 -9.05 -3.37
CA ALA A 140 -4.71 -7.98 -3.86
C ALA A 140 -3.94 -6.97 -4.73
N LEU A 141 -2.71 -6.61 -4.35
CA LEU A 141 -1.86 -5.71 -5.13
C LEU A 141 -1.55 -6.31 -6.51
N LEU A 142 -1.14 -7.58 -6.55
CA LEU A 142 -0.89 -8.29 -7.81
C LEU A 142 -2.16 -8.34 -8.69
N GLY A 143 -3.32 -8.65 -8.11
CA GLY A 143 -4.59 -8.65 -8.80
C GLY A 143 -4.96 -7.28 -9.37
N VAL A 144 -4.74 -6.21 -8.62
CA VAL A 144 -4.98 -4.83 -9.05
C VAL A 144 -4.06 -4.46 -10.22
N TYR A 145 -2.76 -4.69 -10.12
CA TYR A 145 -1.83 -4.37 -11.21
C TYR A 145 -2.09 -5.22 -12.46
N PHE A 146 -2.45 -6.49 -12.30
CA PHE A 146 -2.87 -7.35 -13.41
C PHE A 146 -4.14 -6.82 -14.09
N HIS A 147 -5.12 -6.34 -13.31
CA HIS A 147 -6.33 -5.71 -13.83
C HIS A 147 -6.04 -4.41 -14.59
N LEU A 148 -5.16 -3.55 -14.02
CA LEU A 148 -4.70 -2.31 -14.67
C LEU A 148 -4.05 -2.61 -16.02
N TYR A 149 -3.17 -3.61 -16.06
CA TYR A 149 -2.48 -4.01 -17.27
C TYR A 149 -3.45 -4.57 -18.31
N ARG A 150 -4.29 -5.56 -17.96
CA ARG A 150 -5.15 -6.26 -18.91
C ARG A 150 -6.38 -5.48 -19.34
N ARG A 151 -7.03 -4.77 -18.45
CA ARG A 151 -8.32 -4.10 -18.68
C ARG A 151 -8.19 -2.62 -19.00
N LEU A 152 -7.25 -1.93 -18.42
CA LEU A 152 -7.08 -0.49 -18.61
C LEU A 152 -5.92 -0.16 -19.56
N GLY A 153 -5.05 -1.13 -19.85
CA GLY A 153 -3.90 -0.94 -20.72
C GLY A 153 -2.91 0.09 -20.18
N LEU A 154 -2.83 0.19 -18.86
CA LEU A 154 -1.93 1.10 -18.16
C LEU A 154 -0.62 0.36 -17.84
N TRP A 155 0.51 0.99 -18.15
CA TRP A 155 1.85 0.41 -17.98
C TRP A 155 2.67 1.32 -17.09
N PHE A 156 3.75 0.76 -16.51
CA PHE A 156 4.78 1.61 -15.95
C PHE A 156 5.51 2.35 -17.07
N ALA A 157 5.20 3.64 -17.24
CA ALA A 157 5.86 4.49 -18.22
C ALA A 157 7.27 4.87 -17.75
N ARG A 158 8.22 5.01 -18.67
CA ARG A 158 9.51 5.64 -18.35
C ARG A 158 9.25 7.08 -17.92
N ILE A 159 9.64 7.40 -16.69
CA ILE A 159 9.46 8.72 -16.08
C ILE A 159 10.76 9.48 -16.25
N SER A 160 10.64 10.77 -16.62
CA SER A 160 11.73 11.73 -16.45
C SER A 160 11.78 12.19 -14.99
N VAL A 161 12.97 12.52 -14.48
CA VAL A 161 13.14 13.03 -13.11
C VAL A 161 12.29 14.29 -12.85
N GLN A 162 11.93 15.02 -13.92
CA GLN A 162 11.07 16.20 -13.86
C GLN A 162 9.60 15.85 -13.52
N ASP A 163 9.12 14.67 -13.88
CA ASP A 163 7.72 14.23 -13.63
C ASP A 163 7.49 13.82 -12.16
N VAL A 164 8.56 13.66 -11.39
CA VAL A 164 8.50 13.25 -9.97
C VAL A 164 8.28 14.45 -9.04
N TRP A 165 8.64 15.67 -9.48
CA TRP A 165 8.65 16.90 -8.66
C TRP A 165 7.63 17.96 -9.11
N SER A 166 6.84 17.70 -10.12
CA SER A 166 5.74 18.58 -10.58
C SER A 166 4.41 18.11 -10.04
#